data_159ecadb16a22e79063ee206e4a1ba2f
#
_entry.id   159ecadb16a22e79063ee206e4a1ba2f
#
_cell.length_a   1.000
_cell.length_b   1.000
_cell.length_c   1.000
_cell.angle_alpha   90.00
_cell.angle_beta   90.00
_cell.angle_gamma   90.00
#
_symmetry.space_group_name_H-M   'P 1'
#
loop_
_entity.id
_entity.type
_entity.pdbx_description
1 polymer ?
#
loop_
_entity_poly.entity_id
_entity_poly.type
_entity_poly.pdbx_seq_one_letter_code
_entity_poly.pdbx_strand_id
1 'polypeptide(L)'
;LTTRVLIVVLVTILCVFGFSLRTMGPENEVFPSGWFTNAIVGEGSEDAARASVQGYFDAVNNKDYDKAFTYVMNQVRANPVEKQKWLISMQQGAKVDMVTLDVARLSRSGSLKRIVFEADLQITKAGEGMVEAKPMKRYISLIEENGAWHIEAFYKHLPDDDK
;
A
#
# COMPACT_ATOMS: atom_id res chain seq x y z
N LEU A 1 -34.90 13.91 33.07
CA LEU A 1 -33.50 13.79 33.49
C LEU A 1 -32.96 15.19 33.79
N THR A 2 -32.62 15.45 35.05
CA THR A 2 -32.14 16.76 35.47
C THR A 2 -30.72 17.01 34.93
N THR A 3 -30.44 18.26 34.59
CA THR A 3 -29.15 18.72 34.02
C THR A 3 -27.94 18.20 34.80
N ARG A 4 -28.08 17.97 36.10
CA ARG A 4 -27.03 17.42 36.99
C ARG A 4 -26.66 15.98 36.65
N VAL A 5 -27.65 15.13 36.27
CA VAL A 5 -27.39 13.74 35.88
C VAL A 5 -26.66 13.68 34.53
N LEU A 6 -27.02 14.57 33.60
CA LEU A 6 -26.36 14.68 32.28
C LEU A 6 -24.87 15.07 32.40
N ILE A 7 -24.58 16.03 33.29
CA ILE A 7 -23.18 16.50 33.54
C ILE A 7 -22.35 15.35 34.14
N VAL A 8 -22.88 14.60 35.09
CA VAL A 8 -22.16 13.47 35.72
C VAL A 8 -21.86 12.39 34.70
N VAL A 9 -22.81 12.05 33.82
CA VAL A 9 -22.59 11.05 32.73
C VAL A 9 -21.56 11.54 31.74
N LEU A 10 -21.61 12.83 31.37
CA LEU A 10 -20.63 13.39 30.42
C LEU A 10 -19.21 13.44 31.01
N VAL A 11 -19.06 13.79 32.29
CA VAL A 11 -17.77 13.79 32.99
C VAL A 11 -17.23 12.37 33.15
N THR A 12 -18.09 11.38 33.41
CA THR A 12 -17.67 9.98 33.53
C THR A 12 -17.18 9.44 32.19
N ILE A 13 -17.86 9.76 31.07
CA ILE A 13 -17.43 9.37 29.72
C ILE A 13 -16.09 10.03 29.37
N LEU A 14 -15.92 11.31 29.67
CA LEU A 14 -14.66 12.03 29.44
C LEU A 14 -13.51 11.48 30.29
N CYS A 15 -13.77 11.09 31.56
CA CYS A 15 -12.75 10.46 32.41
C CYS A 15 -12.33 9.07 31.89
N VAL A 16 -13.28 8.26 31.40
CA VAL A 16 -12.96 6.95 30.84
C VAL A 16 -12.14 7.09 29.57
N PHE A 17 -12.52 8.00 28.67
CA PHE A 17 -11.75 8.28 27.46
C PHE A 17 -10.38 8.96 27.76
N GLY A 18 -10.34 9.90 28.72
CA GLY A 18 -9.10 10.57 29.13
C GLY A 18 -8.13 9.62 29.85
N PHE A 19 -8.65 8.64 30.60
CA PHE A 19 -7.80 7.64 31.27
C PHE A 19 -7.23 6.63 30.26
N SER A 20 -8.00 6.23 29.24
CA SER A 20 -7.50 5.38 28.16
C SER A 20 -6.40 6.04 27.32
N LEU A 21 -6.48 7.35 27.13
CA LEU A 21 -5.42 8.11 26.41
C LEU A 21 -4.15 8.32 27.27
N ARG A 22 -4.25 8.27 28.59
CA ARG A 22 -3.12 8.52 29.50
C ARG A 22 -2.31 7.27 29.83
N THR A 23 -2.86 6.08 29.61
CA THR A 23 -2.16 4.79 29.75
C THR A 23 -1.42 4.35 28.49
N MET A 24 -1.60 5.08 27.37
CA MET A 24 -0.80 4.90 26.18
C MET A 24 0.52 5.70 26.33
N GLY A 25 1.45 5.17 27.11
CA GLY A 25 2.83 5.66 27.17
C GLY A 25 3.55 5.36 25.86
N PRO A 26 4.62 6.12 25.51
CA PRO A 26 5.33 6.00 24.24
C PRO A 26 6.22 4.75 24.12
N GLU A 27 6.00 3.73 24.93
CA GLU A 27 6.85 2.55 24.96
C GLU A 27 6.09 1.33 24.40
N ASN A 28 6.33 1.03 23.11
CA ASN A 28 6.24 -0.29 22.48
C ASN A 28 4.91 -1.02 22.46
N GLU A 29 3.76 -0.36 22.39
CA GLU A 29 2.59 -1.04 21.88
C GLU A 29 2.69 -1.06 20.34
N VAL A 30 3.17 -2.19 19.83
CA VAL A 30 3.03 -2.57 18.42
C VAL A 30 1.52 -2.75 18.18
N PHE A 31 0.83 -1.66 17.83
CA PHE A 31 -0.53 -1.77 17.32
C PHE A 31 -0.48 -2.69 16.12
N PRO A 32 -1.35 -3.71 16.04
CA PRO A 32 -1.45 -4.52 14.82
C PRO A 32 -1.61 -3.57 13.64
N SER A 33 -0.68 -3.63 12.69
CA SER A 33 -0.62 -2.72 11.54
C SER A 33 -1.97 -2.57 10.83
N GLY A 34 -2.78 -3.61 10.84
CA GLY A 34 -4.11 -3.63 10.23
C GLY A 34 -5.15 -2.71 10.88
N TRP A 35 -5.02 -2.29 12.15
CA TRP A 35 -6.08 -1.50 12.78
C TRP A 35 -6.18 -0.07 12.24
N PHE A 36 -5.04 0.59 12.06
CA PHE A 36 -5.02 1.93 11.47
C PHE A 36 -5.38 1.89 9.98
N THR A 37 -4.95 0.85 9.27
CA THR A 37 -5.29 0.62 7.87
C THR A 37 -6.80 0.53 7.71
N ASN A 38 -7.46 -0.29 8.53
CA ASN A 38 -8.92 -0.48 8.49
C ASN A 38 -9.69 0.82 8.80
N ALA A 39 -9.19 1.66 9.69
CA ALA A 39 -9.82 2.95 10.02
C ALA A 39 -9.74 3.96 8.86
N ILE A 40 -8.65 3.94 8.08
CA ILE A 40 -8.42 4.89 6.99
C ILE A 40 -8.95 4.38 5.65
N VAL A 41 -8.69 3.13 5.31
CA VAL A 41 -8.97 2.59 3.97
C VAL A 41 -10.05 1.50 3.95
N GLY A 42 -10.43 0.96 5.11
CA GLY A 42 -11.48 -0.05 5.28
C GLY A 42 -10.91 -1.43 5.58
N GLU A 43 -11.74 -2.27 6.21
CA GLU A 43 -11.38 -3.62 6.62
C GLU A 43 -10.99 -4.49 5.41
N GLY A 44 -9.91 -5.26 5.54
CA GLY A 44 -9.39 -6.12 4.48
C GLY A 44 -8.71 -5.38 3.30
N SER A 45 -8.70 -4.04 3.31
CA SER A 45 -8.13 -3.25 2.21
C SER A 45 -6.61 -3.42 2.06
N GLU A 46 -5.89 -3.56 3.18
CA GLU A 46 -4.45 -3.79 3.14
C GLU A 46 -4.11 -5.14 2.50
N ASP A 47 -4.80 -6.20 2.91
CA ASP A 47 -4.58 -7.53 2.35
C ASP A 47 -4.91 -7.58 0.86
N ALA A 48 -6.00 -6.92 0.44
CA ALA A 48 -6.36 -6.82 -0.97
C ALA A 48 -5.32 -6.02 -1.78
N ALA A 49 -4.78 -4.94 -1.22
CA ALA A 49 -3.72 -4.17 -1.86
C ALA A 49 -2.40 -4.97 -1.95
N ARG A 50 -2.03 -5.70 -0.90
CA ARG A 50 -0.87 -6.61 -0.90
C ARG A 50 -1.03 -7.71 -1.96
N ALA A 51 -2.21 -8.31 -2.06
CA ALA A 51 -2.51 -9.32 -3.07
C ALA A 51 -2.37 -8.77 -4.50
N SER A 52 -2.75 -7.50 -4.72
CA SER A 52 -2.58 -6.84 -6.02
C SER A 52 -1.09 -6.65 -6.38
N VAL A 53 -0.25 -6.24 -5.42
CA VAL A 53 1.21 -6.12 -5.64
C VAL A 53 1.82 -7.48 -5.94
N GLN A 54 1.48 -8.50 -5.14
CA GLN A 54 1.98 -9.86 -5.34
C GLN A 54 1.56 -10.40 -6.71
N GLY A 55 0.26 -10.28 -7.05
CA GLY A 55 -0.28 -10.74 -8.34
C GLY A 55 0.37 -10.06 -9.54
N TYR A 56 0.72 -8.78 -9.41
CA TYR A 56 1.46 -8.04 -10.43
C TYR A 56 2.85 -8.65 -10.66
N PHE A 57 3.65 -8.83 -9.61
CA PHE A 57 5.01 -9.38 -9.75
C PHE A 57 4.99 -10.83 -10.20
N ASP A 58 4.04 -11.64 -9.72
CA ASP A 58 3.87 -13.01 -10.19
C ASP A 58 3.58 -13.06 -11.70
N ALA A 59 2.69 -12.19 -12.19
CA ALA A 59 2.36 -12.12 -13.60
C ALA A 59 3.58 -11.64 -14.44
N VAL A 60 4.32 -10.63 -13.98
CA VAL A 60 5.54 -10.15 -14.66
C VAL A 60 6.60 -11.24 -14.71
N ASN A 61 6.84 -11.95 -13.61
CA ASN A 61 7.82 -13.04 -13.52
C ASN A 61 7.46 -14.21 -14.45
N ASN A 62 6.16 -14.46 -14.63
CA ASN A 62 5.64 -15.46 -15.54
C ASN A 62 5.52 -14.98 -17.01
N LYS A 63 5.92 -13.71 -17.29
CA LYS A 63 5.79 -13.06 -18.60
C LYS A 63 4.35 -12.92 -19.09
N ASP A 64 3.38 -13.02 -18.19
CA ASP A 64 1.96 -12.79 -18.46
C ASP A 64 1.66 -11.29 -18.31
N TYR A 65 2.10 -10.52 -19.31
CA TYR A 65 2.02 -9.06 -19.25
C TYR A 65 0.56 -8.55 -19.33
N ASP A 66 -0.32 -9.26 -20.01
CA ASP A 66 -1.74 -8.89 -20.06
C ASP A 66 -2.37 -8.99 -18.68
N LYS A 67 -2.07 -10.07 -17.94
CA LYS A 67 -2.49 -10.21 -16.55
C LYS A 67 -1.84 -9.15 -15.66
N ALA A 68 -0.55 -8.88 -15.83
CA ALA A 68 0.14 -7.84 -15.05
C ALA A 68 -0.54 -6.47 -15.22
N PHE A 69 -1.00 -6.13 -16.43
CA PHE A 69 -1.72 -4.90 -16.70
C PHE A 69 -3.08 -4.81 -15.97
N THR A 70 -3.71 -5.92 -15.59
CA THR A 70 -4.97 -5.86 -14.83
C THR A 70 -4.78 -5.24 -13.44
N TYR A 71 -3.58 -5.29 -12.90
CA TYR A 71 -3.22 -4.69 -11.60
C TYR A 71 -2.79 -3.23 -11.69
N VAL A 72 -2.66 -2.66 -12.90
CA VAL A 72 -2.26 -1.26 -13.10
C VAL A 72 -3.49 -0.36 -13.19
N MET A 73 -3.41 0.87 -12.69
CA MET A 73 -4.54 1.83 -12.69
C MET A 73 -5.11 2.06 -14.10
N ASN A 74 -6.41 2.33 -14.17
CA ASN A 74 -7.14 2.44 -15.42
C ASN A 74 -6.61 3.55 -16.35
N GLN A 75 -6.19 4.68 -15.79
CA GLN A 75 -5.64 5.80 -16.56
C GLN A 75 -4.39 5.40 -17.36
N VAL A 76 -3.51 4.58 -16.78
CA VAL A 76 -2.32 4.06 -17.45
C VAL A 76 -2.73 3.03 -18.52
N ARG A 77 -3.65 2.13 -18.18
CA ARG A 77 -4.14 1.09 -19.12
C ARG A 77 -4.82 1.67 -20.36
N ALA A 78 -5.55 2.76 -20.17
CA ALA A 78 -6.28 3.44 -21.25
C ALA A 78 -5.38 4.32 -22.14
N ASN A 79 -4.18 4.69 -21.68
CA ASN A 79 -3.24 5.50 -22.44
C ASN A 79 -2.26 4.61 -23.21
N PRO A 80 -2.30 4.58 -24.57
CA PRO A 80 -1.44 3.69 -25.36
C PRO A 80 0.07 3.94 -25.14
N VAL A 81 0.46 5.21 -24.93
CA VAL A 81 1.87 5.59 -24.74
C VAL A 81 2.37 5.09 -23.40
N GLU A 82 1.60 5.30 -22.31
CA GLU A 82 1.95 4.83 -20.99
C GLU A 82 1.94 3.30 -20.93
N LYS A 83 0.94 2.68 -21.53
CA LYS A 83 0.89 1.21 -21.65
C LYS A 83 2.15 0.67 -22.32
N GLN A 84 2.61 1.28 -23.42
CA GLN A 84 3.81 0.85 -24.13
C GLN A 84 5.08 1.03 -23.27
N LYS A 85 5.22 2.13 -22.53
CA LYS A 85 6.34 2.33 -21.60
C LYS A 85 6.39 1.24 -20.52
N TRP A 86 5.24 0.92 -19.94
CA TRP A 86 5.13 -0.14 -18.94
C TRP A 86 5.52 -1.51 -19.53
N LEU A 87 5.04 -1.82 -20.72
CA LEU A 87 5.37 -3.06 -21.44
C LEU A 87 6.89 -3.19 -21.65
N ILE A 88 7.53 -2.15 -22.14
CA ILE A 88 8.98 -2.13 -22.34
C ILE A 88 9.71 -2.35 -21.01
N SER A 89 9.27 -1.69 -19.93
CA SER A 89 9.90 -1.86 -18.63
C SER A 89 9.78 -3.28 -18.07
N MET A 90 8.62 -3.93 -18.26
CA MET A 90 8.40 -5.32 -17.86
C MET A 90 9.22 -6.31 -18.70
N GLN A 91 9.36 -6.05 -20.01
CA GLN A 91 10.07 -6.92 -20.94
C GLN A 91 11.59 -6.87 -20.78
N GLN A 92 12.14 -5.91 -20.08
CA GLN A 92 13.60 -5.82 -19.82
C GLN A 92 14.15 -6.98 -18.95
N GLY A 93 13.33 -7.95 -18.64
CA GLY A 93 13.72 -9.34 -18.43
C GLY A 93 14.35 -9.69 -17.09
N ALA A 94 14.20 -8.87 -16.08
CA ALA A 94 14.63 -9.22 -14.73
C ALA A 94 13.53 -9.98 -14.00
N LYS A 95 13.87 -11.09 -13.33
CA LYS A 95 13.01 -11.68 -12.32
C LYS A 95 13.03 -10.79 -11.08
N VAL A 96 11.87 -10.50 -10.53
CA VAL A 96 11.72 -9.67 -9.32
C VAL A 96 11.14 -10.54 -8.22
N ASP A 97 11.93 -10.80 -7.19
CA ASP A 97 11.46 -11.47 -5.98
C ASP A 97 11.21 -10.39 -4.89
N MET A 98 10.00 -10.34 -4.36
CA MET A 98 9.62 -9.43 -3.28
C MET A 98 10.02 -10.07 -1.95
N VAL A 99 10.89 -9.39 -1.19
CA VAL A 99 11.42 -9.88 0.10
C VAL A 99 10.54 -9.39 1.24
N THR A 100 10.24 -8.08 1.26
CA THR A 100 9.33 -7.45 2.23
C THR A 100 8.36 -6.53 1.54
N LEU A 101 7.22 -6.30 2.18
CA LEU A 101 6.21 -5.36 1.73
C LEU A 101 5.52 -4.76 2.96
N ASP A 102 5.93 -3.56 3.36
CA ASP A 102 5.45 -2.90 4.56
C ASP A 102 4.68 -1.62 4.22
N VAL A 103 3.64 -1.30 5.00
CA VAL A 103 2.88 -0.07 4.78
C VAL A 103 3.74 1.12 5.18
N ALA A 104 4.08 1.96 4.20
CA ALA A 104 4.81 3.21 4.42
C ALA A 104 3.88 4.39 4.64
N ARG A 105 2.72 4.41 3.97
CA ARG A 105 1.75 5.51 4.08
C ARG A 105 0.35 5.07 3.72
N LEU A 106 -0.62 5.67 4.41
CA LEU A 106 -2.05 5.56 4.13
C LEU A 106 -2.61 6.96 3.95
N SER A 107 -3.41 7.17 2.93
CA SER A 107 -4.11 8.43 2.73
C SER A 107 -5.50 8.23 2.16
N ARG A 108 -6.39 9.18 2.46
CA ARG A 108 -7.74 9.24 1.93
C ARG A 108 -8.10 10.69 1.63
N SER A 109 -8.49 10.95 0.39
CA SER A 109 -8.98 12.26 -0.04
C SER A 109 -10.35 12.08 -0.69
N GLY A 110 -11.42 12.41 0.04
CA GLY A 110 -12.79 12.14 -0.39
C GLY A 110 -13.05 10.64 -0.56
N SER A 111 -13.36 10.22 -1.78
CA SER A 111 -13.56 8.83 -2.16
C SER A 111 -12.26 8.12 -2.55
N LEU A 112 -11.20 8.86 -2.84
CA LEU A 112 -9.92 8.29 -3.23
C LEU A 112 -9.20 7.74 -2.00
N LYS A 113 -8.93 6.45 -2.01
CA LYS A 113 -8.10 5.77 -1.03
C LYS A 113 -6.78 5.39 -1.67
N ARG A 114 -5.67 5.64 -0.97
CA ARG A 114 -4.32 5.32 -1.43
C ARG A 114 -3.55 4.60 -0.35
N ILE A 115 -2.81 3.57 -0.73
CA ILE A 115 -1.82 2.88 0.10
C ILE A 115 -0.47 2.99 -0.60
N VAL A 116 0.56 3.36 0.14
CA VAL A 116 1.94 3.29 -0.34
C VAL A 116 2.67 2.24 0.48
N PHE A 117 3.18 1.24 -0.18
CA PHE A 117 4.05 0.23 0.42
C PHE A 117 5.51 0.58 0.21
N GLU A 118 6.33 0.33 1.22
CA GLU A 118 7.77 0.17 1.08
C GLU A 118 8.05 -1.31 0.79
N ALA A 119 8.74 -1.57 -0.31
CA ALA A 119 9.06 -2.92 -0.77
C ALA A 119 10.58 -3.10 -0.91
N ASP A 120 11.11 -4.14 -0.29
CA ASP A 120 12.45 -4.64 -0.58
C ASP A 120 12.34 -5.72 -1.65
N LEU A 121 12.96 -5.45 -2.80
CA LEU A 121 12.93 -6.31 -3.97
C LEU A 121 14.33 -6.88 -4.22
N GLN A 122 14.39 -8.13 -4.67
CA GLN A 122 15.58 -8.71 -5.26
C GLN A 122 15.37 -8.83 -6.77
N ILE A 123 16.21 -8.14 -7.53
CA ILE A 123 16.17 -8.16 -8.99
C ILE A 123 17.26 -9.08 -9.49
N THR A 124 16.86 -10.19 -10.11
CA THR A 124 17.77 -11.16 -10.72
C THR A 124 17.82 -10.93 -12.22
N LYS A 125 18.95 -10.47 -12.74
CA LYS A 125 19.18 -10.38 -14.18
C LYS A 125 19.74 -11.69 -14.69
N ALA A 126 19.12 -12.27 -15.71
CA ALA A 126 19.70 -13.34 -16.48
C ALA A 126 20.78 -12.73 -17.41
N GLY A 127 22.04 -12.94 -17.09
CA GLY A 127 23.18 -12.56 -17.92
C GLY A 127 24.09 -13.75 -18.11
N GLU A 128 24.96 -13.72 -19.10
CA GLU A 128 25.88 -14.79 -19.41
C GLU A 128 26.75 -15.16 -18.19
N GLY A 129 26.40 -16.23 -17.50
CA GLY A 129 27.24 -16.95 -16.55
C GLY A 129 27.19 -16.53 -15.08
N MET A 130 26.56 -15.41 -14.69
CA MET A 130 26.34 -15.05 -13.28
C MET A 130 24.95 -14.51 -13.03
N VAL A 131 24.26 -15.11 -12.08
CA VAL A 131 22.98 -14.61 -11.53
C VAL A 131 23.32 -13.65 -10.41
N GLU A 132 23.37 -12.35 -10.67
CA GLU A 132 23.56 -11.34 -9.64
C GLU A 132 22.20 -10.87 -9.15
N ALA A 133 21.86 -11.21 -7.91
CA ALA A 133 20.68 -10.68 -7.24
C ALA A 133 21.02 -9.32 -6.62
N LYS A 134 20.44 -8.25 -7.14
CA LYS A 134 20.65 -6.90 -6.62
C LYS A 134 19.48 -6.48 -5.74
N PRO A 135 19.71 -6.16 -4.46
CA PRO A 135 18.67 -5.61 -3.60
C PRO A 135 18.26 -4.22 -4.09
N MET A 136 16.98 -3.95 -4.07
CA MET A 136 16.41 -2.67 -4.47
C MET A 136 15.20 -2.32 -3.62
N LYS A 137 15.24 -1.15 -2.99
CA LYS A 137 14.08 -0.59 -2.28
C LYS A 137 13.21 0.21 -3.25
N ARG A 138 11.89 0.04 -3.16
CA ARG A 138 10.88 0.80 -3.91
C ARG A 138 9.70 1.13 -3.04
N TYR A 139 9.05 2.23 -3.39
CA TYR A 139 7.75 2.60 -2.85
C TYR A 139 6.70 2.36 -3.93
N ILE A 140 5.69 1.57 -3.61
CA ILE A 140 4.64 1.15 -4.53
C ILE A 140 3.35 1.81 -4.09
N SER A 141 2.85 2.74 -4.89
CA SER A 141 1.58 3.43 -4.63
C SER A 141 0.44 2.69 -5.32
N LEU A 142 -0.63 2.44 -4.57
CA LEU A 142 -1.87 1.86 -5.06
C LEU A 142 -3.03 2.79 -4.73
N ILE A 143 -4.00 2.81 -5.64
CA ILE A 143 -5.29 3.47 -5.46
C ILE A 143 -6.44 2.46 -5.56
N GLU A 144 -7.54 2.74 -4.87
CA GLU A 144 -8.77 1.96 -5.01
C GLU A 144 -9.61 2.51 -6.16
N GLU A 145 -9.83 1.70 -7.19
CA GLU A 145 -10.71 1.98 -8.32
C GLU A 145 -11.82 0.92 -8.39
N ASN A 146 -13.09 1.31 -8.24
CA ASN A 146 -14.24 0.41 -8.32
C ASN A 146 -14.18 -0.79 -7.38
N GLY A 147 -13.66 -0.61 -6.18
CA GLY A 147 -13.54 -1.66 -5.16
C GLY A 147 -12.35 -2.61 -5.34
N ALA A 148 -11.44 -2.32 -6.29
CA ALA A 148 -10.21 -3.08 -6.49
C ALA A 148 -8.98 -2.16 -6.36
N TRP A 149 -7.88 -2.72 -5.85
CA TRP A 149 -6.63 -2.00 -5.68
C TRP A 149 -5.77 -2.12 -6.93
N HIS A 150 -5.35 -0.98 -7.47
CA HIS A 150 -4.53 -0.89 -8.67
C HIS A 150 -3.25 -0.10 -8.41
N ILE A 151 -2.15 -0.57 -8.98
CA ILE A 151 -0.84 0.08 -8.89
C ILE A 151 -0.89 1.37 -9.71
N GLU A 152 -0.62 2.48 -9.04
CA GLU A 152 -0.53 3.81 -9.63
C GLU A 152 0.88 4.08 -10.15
N ALA A 153 1.90 3.83 -9.32
CA ALA A 153 3.29 4.11 -9.66
C ALA A 153 4.30 3.39 -8.77
N PHE A 154 5.54 3.33 -9.27
CA PHE A 154 6.72 2.90 -8.51
C PHE A 154 7.66 4.08 -8.32
N TYR A 155 8.04 4.36 -7.08
CA TYR A 155 8.92 5.47 -6.71
C TYR A 155 10.23 4.97 -6.12
N LYS A 156 11.31 5.75 -6.29
CA LYS A 156 12.61 5.50 -5.63
C LYS A 156 12.64 6.00 -4.19
N HIS A 157 11.88 7.04 -3.90
CA HIS A 157 11.73 7.66 -2.59
C HIS A 157 10.26 7.71 -2.23
N LEU A 158 9.96 7.77 -0.93
CA LEU A 158 8.58 7.95 -0.48
C LEU A 158 8.03 9.24 -1.11
N PRO A 159 6.94 9.15 -1.89
CA PRO A 159 6.37 10.34 -2.51
C PRO A 159 5.91 11.33 -1.44
N ASP A 160 6.11 12.62 -1.69
CA ASP A 160 5.55 13.67 -0.84
C ASP A 160 4.02 13.59 -0.83
N ASP A 161 3.40 14.06 0.27
CA ASP A 161 1.95 14.23 0.28
C ASP A 161 1.59 15.23 -0.81
N ASP A 162 0.59 14.91 -1.60
CA ASP A 162 0.14 15.73 -2.73
C ASP A 162 -0.02 17.20 -2.27
N LYS A 163 0.80 18.06 -2.84
CA LYS A 163 0.64 19.52 -2.78
C LYS A 163 -0.46 19.97 -3.73
#